data_e63c0b6da8fa558c5e8b35d112e54b1d
#
_entry.id   e63c0b6da8fa558c5e8b35d112e54b1d
#
_cell.length_a   1.000
_cell.length_b   1.000
_cell.length_c   1.000
_cell.angle_alpha   90.00
_cell.angle_beta   90.00
_cell.angle_gamma   90.00
#
_symmetry.space_group_name_H-M   'P 1'
#
loop_
_entity.id
_entity.type
_entity.pdbx_description
1 polymer ?
#
loop_
_entity_poly.entity_id
_entity_poly.type
_entity_poly.pdbx_seq_one_letter_code
_entity_poly.pdbx_strand_id
1 'polypeptide(L)'
;MNHSREKLQKLAHVARRYYLEDWKQSDIALELGVSRPLVSRMLREARELGVVQIRIGPPEDDVPALLERLRRSTSVRDGALVEDGADDDATNQLLSQGAVQLIGQLRSRHLGIGWGYLIGQLVTWLEKHPQPDSTVTHICPLVGNASIPARNYQSNENVRLIAQQLGAAPHFIYLPALPEGLEEKQLLCSTEIYRQIQRQWDQMDTALVNIGNYPSSPDFASLVRYGDLLQQEHTCGRLLIYYFNEAGKVIQSDQDFAIQIPLDTLRRCPNVIGVCSANTSVRALRGALNSGLFTHLVARSQLVKDLSL
;
A
#
# COMPACT_ATOMS: atom_id res chain seq x y z
N MET A 1 -7.01 -22.10 25.84
CA MET A 1 -6.38 -20.83 25.43
C MET A 1 -5.09 -20.49 26.18
N ASN A 2 -4.87 -20.90 27.45
CA ASN A 2 -3.67 -20.53 28.22
C ASN A 2 -2.35 -21.17 27.71
N HIS A 3 -2.36 -22.43 27.29
CA HIS A 3 -1.14 -23.14 26.85
C HIS A 3 -0.45 -22.54 25.60
N SER A 4 -1.21 -21.96 24.68
CA SER A 4 -0.64 -21.31 23.46
C SER A 4 0.12 -20.03 23.82
N ARG A 5 -0.39 -19.22 24.74
CA ARG A 5 0.23 -17.96 25.17
C ARG A 5 1.52 -18.19 25.98
N GLU A 6 1.51 -19.19 26.87
CA GLU A 6 2.69 -19.58 27.65
C GLU A 6 3.82 -20.11 26.77
N LYS A 7 3.46 -20.89 25.74
CA LYS A 7 4.42 -21.39 24.76
C LYS A 7 5.07 -20.26 23.98
N LEU A 8 4.27 -19.30 23.47
CA LEU A 8 4.79 -18.14 22.74
C LEU A 8 5.70 -17.26 23.61
N GLN A 9 5.39 -17.09 24.90
CA GLN A 9 6.24 -16.37 25.85
C GLN A 9 7.59 -17.06 26.06
N LYS A 10 7.61 -18.38 26.19
CA LYS A 10 8.86 -19.15 26.32
C LYS A 10 9.70 -19.04 25.04
N LEU A 11 9.10 -19.13 23.87
CA LEU A 11 9.79 -18.95 22.59
C LEU A 11 10.36 -17.53 22.45
N ALA A 12 9.61 -16.51 22.85
CA ALA A 12 10.08 -15.12 22.84
C ALA A 12 11.25 -14.89 23.82
N HIS A 13 11.21 -15.50 25.01
CA HIS A 13 12.31 -15.42 25.98
C HIS A 13 13.60 -16.02 25.42
N VAL A 14 13.55 -17.25 24.90
CA VAL A 14 14.70 -17.93 24.29
C VAL A 14 15.27 -17.13 23.10
N ALA A 15 14.37 -16.61 22.26
CA ALA A 15 14.74 -15.81 21.11
C ALA A 15 15.43 -14.49 21.52
N ARG A 16 14.91 -13.81 22.54
CA ARG A 16 15.51 -12.59 23.06
C ARG A 16 16.94 -12.81 23.57
N ARG A 17 17.16 -13.86 24.38
CA ARG A 17 18.48 -14.24 24.86
C ARG A 17 19.47 -14.47 23.72
N TYR A 18 19.02 -15.20 22.69
CA TYR A 18 19.88 -15.58 21.58
C TYR A 18 20.15 -14.44 20.60
N TYR A 19 19.10 -13.70 20.15
CA TYR A 19 19.23 -12.71 19.07
C TYR A 19 19.52 -11.28 19.53
N LEU A 20 19.16 -10.93 20.76
CA LEU A 20 19.33 -9.55 21.28
C LEU A 20 20.40 -9.46 22.38
N GLU A 21 20.63 -10.53 23.11
CA GLU A 21 21.58 -10.56 24.24
C GLU A 21 22.82 -11.41 23.94
N ASP A 22 22.97 -11.92 22.71
CA ASP A 22 24.11 -12.72 22.21
C ASP A 22 24.50 -13.95 23.05
N TRP A 23 23.52 -14.53 23.75
CA TRP A 23 23.76 -15.74 24.54
C TRP A 23 23.97 -16.95 23.64
N LYS A 24 24.91 -17.84 24.03
CA LYS A 24 25.06 -19.12 23.34
C LYS A 24 23.89 -20.04 23.68
N GLN A 25 23.51 -20.91 22.74
CA GLN A 25 22.45 -21.89 22.97
C GLN A 25 22.72 -22.83 24.17
N SER A 26 24.00 -23.08 24.51
CA SER A 26 24.41 -23.82 25.70
C SER A 26 24.03 -23.10 27.00
N ASP A 27 24.23 -21.80 27.04
CA ASP A 27 24.01 -20.99 28.24
C ASP A 27 22.51 -20.79 28.50
N ILE A 28 21.73 -20.61 27.43
CA ILE A 28 20.27 -20.61 27.48
C ILE A 28 19.73 -21.96 27.94
N ALA A 29 20.32 -23.06 27.46
CA ALA A 29 19.96 -24.41 27.88
C ALA A 29 20.19 -24.62 29.37
N LEU A 30 21.29 -24.10 29.90
CA LEU A 30 21.64 -24.16 31.33
C LEU A 30 20.66 -23.32 32.17
N GLU A 31 20.35 -22.08 31.76
CA GLU A 31 19.39 -21.18 32.42
C GLU A 31 18.01 -21.85 32.54
N LEU A 32 17.55 -22.48 31.49
CA LEU A 32 16.22 -23.07 31.41
C LEU A 32 16.12 -24.51 31.91
N GLY A 33 17.25 -25.13 32.29
CA GLY A 33 17.28 -26.53 32.73
C GLY A 33 16.89 -27.54 31.63
N VAL A 34 17.21 -27.21 30.34
CA VAL A 34 16.84 -28.02 29.17
C VAL A 34 18.05 -28.39 28.35
N SER A 35 17.87 -29.29 27.35
CA SER A 35 18.98 -29.66 26.47
C SER A 35 19.21 -28.60 25.38
N ARG A 36 20.48 -28.42 24.95
CA ARG A 36 20.83 -27.54 23.80
C ARG A 36 20.04 -27.85 22.52
N PRO A 37 19.79 -29.13 22.12
CA PRO A 37 18.94 -29.44 20.98
C PRO A 37 17.52 -28.93 21.12
N LEU A 38 16.97 -28.87 22.34
CA LEU A 38 15.67 -28.30 22.58
C LEU A 38 15.66 -26.80 22.37
N VAL A 39 16.68 -26.06 22.82
CA VAL A 39 16.85 -24.63 22.55
C VAL A 39 16.90 -24.34 21.04
N SER A 40 17.69 -25.15 20.29
CA SER A 40 17.75 -25.04 18.82
C SER A 40 16.39 -25.25 18.17
N ARG A 41 15.57 -26.20 18.65
CA ARG A 41 14.20 -26.44 18.18
C ARG A 41 13.29 -25.25 18.51
N MET A 42 13.38 -24.72 19.73
CA MET A 42 12.59 -23.55 20.15
C MET A 42 12.91 -22.32 19.29
N LEU A 43 14.16 -22.06 18.95
CA LEU A 43 14.55 -20.97 18.05
C LEU A 43 14.01 -21.15 16.63
N ARG A 44 13.96 -22.37 16.12
CA ARG A 44 13.34 -22.69 14.83
C ARG A 44 11.83 -22.43 14.89
N GLU A 45 11.16 -22.95 15.90
CA GLU A 45 9.73 -22.79 16.09
C GLU A 45 9.35 -21.30 16.29
N ALA A 46 10.19 -20.51 16.97
CA ALA A 46 10.00 -19.07 17.11
C ALA A 46 10.01 -18.34 15.76
N ARG A 47 10.83 -18.80 14.80
CA ARG A 47 10.81 -18.29 13.42
C ARG A 47 9.58 -18.74 12.65
N GLU A 48 9.25 -20.03 12.73
CA GLU A 48 8.08 -20.61 12.04
C GLU A 48 6.75 -19.97 12.50
N LEU A 49 6.65 -19.61 13.78
CA LEU A 49 5.48 -18.94 14.37
C LEU A 49 5.52 -17.41 14.28
N GLY A 50 6.54 -16.83 13.63
CA GLY A 50 6.66 -15.39 13.47
C GLY A 50 7.03 -14.60 14.73
N VAL A 51 7.37 -15.29 15.84
CA VAL A 51 7.88 -14.66 17.09
C VAL A 51 9.24 -14.00 16.84
N VAL A 52 10.02 -14.54 15.89
CA VAL A 52 11.28 -13.97 15.40
C VAL A 52 11.17 -13.75 13.92
N GLN A 53 11.41 -12.51 13.50
CA GLN A 53 11.55 -12.14 12.09
C GLN A 53 13.00 -11.72 11.86
N ILE A 54 13.77 -12.52 11.10
CA ILE A 54 15.14 -12.19 10.71
C ILE A 54 15.08 -11.60 9.30
N ARG A 55 15.53 -10.37 9.16
CA ARG A 55 15.75 -9.75 7.85
C ARG A 55 17.24 -9.77 7.57
N ILE A 56 17.64 -10.42 6.50
CA ILE A 56 18.98 -10.34 5.94
C ILE A 56 18.81 -9.51 4.68
N GLY A 57 19.13 -8.21 4.79
CA GLY A 57 19.16 -7.30 3.63
C GLY A 57 20.59 -7.15 3.11
N PRO A 58 20.78 -6.66 1.88
CA PRO A 58 22.08 -6.14 1.46
C PRO A 58 22.48 -4.99 2.39
N PRO A 59 23.77 -4.56 2.36
CA PRO A 59 24.22 -3.44 3.19
C PRO A 59 23.26 -2.27 3.08
N GLU A 60 22.85 -1.69 4.22
CA GLU A 60 21.90 -0.55 4.31
C GLU A 60 22.32 0.69 3.51
N ASP A 61 23.52 0.66 2.92
CA ASP A 61 24.15 1.79 2.24
C ASP A 61 23.43 2.25 0.96
N ASP A 62 22.61 1.38 0.33
CA ASP A 62 21.96 1.70 -0.95
C ASP A 62 20.60 2.42 -0.80
N VAL A 63 19.80 2.11 0.21
CA VAL A 63 18.43 2.67 0.39
C VAL A 63 18.46 4.18 0.65
N PRO A 64 19.27 4.72 1.57
CA PRO A 64 19.41 6.16 1.77
C PRO A 64 19.85 6.89 0.49
N ALA A 65 20.79 6.33 -0.26
CA ALA A 65 21.27 6.91 -1.51
C ALA A 65 20.18 6.93 -2.60
N LEU A 66 19.40 5.86 -2.70
CA LEU A 66 18.27 5.77 -3.63
C LEU A 66 17.17 6.78 -3.28
N LEU A 67 16.81 6.92 -2.01
CA LEU A 67 15.84 7.92 -1.55
C LEU A 67 16.35 9.34 -1.83
N GLU A 68 17.62 9.62 -1.61
CA GLU A 68 18.21 10.92 -1.91
C GLU A 68 18.19 11.23 -3.42
N ARG A 69 18.43 10.25 -4.29
CA ARG A 69 18.26 10.40 -5.75
C ARG A 69 16.81 10.72 -6.11
N LEU A 70 15.84 10.00 -5.55
CA LEU A 70 14.42 10.28 -5.75
C LEU A 70 14.05 11.70 -5.33
N ARG A 71 14.51 12.16 -4.15
CA ARG A 71 14.28 13.53 -3.65
C ARG A 71 14.80 14.61 -4.59
N ARG A 72 15.98 14.38 -5.21
CA ARG A 72 16.60 15.35 -6.12
C ARG A 72 15.93 15.41 -7.49
N SER A 73 15.38 14.29 -7.94
CA SER A 73 14.90 14.14 -9.33
C SER A 73 13.38 14.22 -9.45
N THR A 74 12.64 14.12 -8.34
CA THR A 74 11.18 14.00 -8.37
C THR A 74 10.53 14.81 -7.23
N SER A 75 9.19 14.76 -7.14
CA SER A 75 8.42 15.32 -6.02
C SER A 75 8.44 14.46 -4.74
N VAL A 76 9.06 13.29 -4.77
CA VAL A 76 9.12 12.35 -3.63
C VAL A 76 10.00 12.92 -2.53
N ARG A 77 9.45 13.05 -1.33
CA ARG A 77 10.13 13.56 -0.13
C ARG A 77 10.72 12.45 0.72
N ASP A 78 10.04 11.28 0.75
CA ASP A 78 10.45 10.11 1.52
C ASP A 78 9.78 8.84 0.98
N GLY A 79 10.14 7.68 1.53
CA GLY A 79 9.54 6.42 1.09
C GLY A 79 10.05 5.21 1.87
N ALA A 80 9.46 4.06 1.58
CA ALA A 80 9.90 2.76 2.04
C ALA A 80 10.36 1.94 0.82
N LEU A 81 11.64 1.71 0.70
CA LEU A 81 12.21 0.84 -0.32
C LEU A 81 12.45 -0.54 0.30
N VAL A 82 11.97 -1.57 -0.38
CA VAL A 82 12.06 -2.96 0.08
C VAL A 82 12.86 -3.80 -0.91
N GLU A 83 13.52 -4.82 -0.41
CA GLU A 83 14.16 -5.83 -1.25
C GLU A 83 13.14 -6.82 -1.81
N ASP A 84 13.51 -7.52 -2.87
CA ASP A 84 12.67 -8.58 -3.44
C ASP A 84 12.53 -9.74 -2.45
N GLY A 85 11.32 -10.23 -2.27
CA GLY A 85 11.02 -11.47 -1.55
C GLY A 85 11.38 -12.72 -2.37
N ALA A 86 11.05 -13.88 -1.84
CA ALA A 86 11.27 -15.15 -2.53
C ALA A 86 10.42 -15.29 -3.82
N ASP A 87 9.30 -14.60 -3.84
CA ASP A 87 8.34 -14.52 -4.96
C ASP A 87 7.58 -13.20 -4.91
N ASP A 88 6.67 -13.00 -5.86
CA ASP A 88 5.85 -11.80 -5.96
C ASP A 88 4.93 -11.60 -4.74
N ASP A 89 4.40 -12.68 -4.16
CA ASP A 89 3.54 -12.59 -2.97
C ASP A 89 4.35 -12.15 -1.74
N ALA A 90 5.53 -12.72 -1.53
CA ALA A 90 6.43 -12.30 -0.46
C ALA A 90 6.88 -10.84 -0.64
N THR A 91 7.17 -10.43 -1.86
CA THR A 91 7.50 -9.04 -2.19
C THR A 91 6.34 -8.10 -1.90
N ASN A 92 5.11 -8.45 -2.30
CA ASN A 92 3.92 -7.65 -2.01
C ASN A 92 3.59 -7.56 -0.51
N GLN A 93 3.93 -8.57 0.27
CA GLN A 93 3.84 -8.50 1.75
C GLN A 93 4.83 -7.50 2.33
N LEU A 94 6.08 -7.48 1.85
CA LEU A 94 7.09 -6.48 2.27
C LEU A 94 6.66 -5.06 1.88
N LEU A 95 6.13 -4.86 0.68
CA LEU A 95 5.59 -3.58 0.22
C LEU A 95 4.40 -3.13 1.09
N SER A 96 3.50 -4.03 1.43
CA SER A 96 2.36 -3.76 2.32
C SER A 96 2.83 -3.33 3.72
N GLN A 97 3.81 -4.02 4.27
CA GLN A 97 4.43 -3.66 5.54
C GLN A 97 5.10 -2.29 5.48
N GLY A 98 5.86 -2.01 4.42
CA GLY A 98 6.49 -0.70 4.20
C GLY A 98 5.46 0.43 4.12
N ALA A 99 4.32 0.20 3.46
CA ALA A 99 3.24 1.17 3.38
C ALA A 99 2.63 1.47 4.77
N VAL A 100 2.37 0.45 5.58
CA VAL A 100 1.82 0.63 6.95
C VAL A 100 2.83 1.37 7.85
N GLN A 101 4.11 1.02 7.78
CA GLN A 101 5.15 1.71 8.53
C GLN A 101 5.25 3.20 8.14
N LEU A 102 5.20 3.51 6.84
CA LEU A 102 5.24 4.87 6.35
C LEU A 102 4.03 5.70 6.80
N ILE A 103 2.82 5.13 6.76
CA ILE A 103 1.60 5.76 7.31
C ILE A 103 1.78 6.10 8.79
N GLY A 104 2.37 5.20 9.58
CA GLY A 104 2.67 5.42 10.99
C GLY A 104 3.72 6.53 11.21
N GLN A 105 4.79 6.55 10.41
CA GLN A 105 5.83 7.59 10.47
C GLN A 105 5.29 8.98 10.14
N LEU A 106 4.37 9.07 9.17
CA LEU A 106 3.68 10.30 8.78
C LEU A 106 2.67 10.77 9.83
N ARG A 107 2.37 9.94 10.84
CA ARG A 107 1.32 10.20 11.84
C ARG A 107 -0.02 10.57 11.20
N SER A 108 -0.35 9.87 10.11
CA SER A 108 -1.60 10.07 9.38
C SER A 108 -2.81 9.97 10.29
N ARG A 109 -3.77 10.88 10.15
CA ARG A 109 -5.03 10.88 10.91
C ARG A 109 -6.23 10.63 10.03
N HIS A 110 -6.28 11.23 8.83
CA HIS A 110 -7.33 11.07 7.85
C HIS A 110 -6.76 10.43 6.59
N LEU A 111 -6.96 9.11 6.45
CA LEU A 111 -6.37 8.29 5.42
C LEU A 111 -7.37 7.99 4.30
N GLY A 112 -7.05 8.42 3.08
CA GLY A 112 -7.74 8.00 1.87
C GLY A 112 -7.12 6.73 1.29
N ILE A 113 -7.94 5.73 0.96
CA ILE A 113 -7.49 4.44 0.44
C ILE A 113 -7.98 4.24 -0.99
N GLY A 114 -7.06 3.99 -1.90
CA GLY A 114 -7.37 3.49 -3.23
C GLY A 114 -7.84 2.04 -3.23
N TRP A 115 -7.77 1.41 -4.37
CA TRP A 115 -8.11 0.02 -4.56
C TRP A 115 -7.05 -0.71 -5.40
N GLY A 116 -7.24 -2.00 -5.64
CA GLY A 116 -6.38 -2.82 -6.49
C GLY A 116 -5.70 -3.95 -5.72
N TYR A 117 -4.91 -4.73 -6.47
CA TYR A 117 -4.31 -5.95 -5.93
C TYR A 117 -3.49 -5.70 -4.65
N LEU A 118 -2.59 -4.70 -4.67
CA LEU A 118 -1.75 -4.43 -3.51
C LEU A 118 -2.55 -3.93 -2.30
N ILE A 119 -3.61 -3.15 -2.51
CA ILE A 119 -4.48 -2.73 -1.39
C ILE A 119 -5.15 -3.96 -0.75
N GLY A 120 -5.57 -4.94 -1.56
CA GLY A 120 -6.05 -6.24 -1.04
C GLY A 120 -4.98 -7.01 -0.26
N GLN A 121 -3.73 -7.01 -0.71
CA GLN A 121 -2.60 -7.61 0.02
C GLN A 121 -2.32 -6.89 1.34
N LEU A 122 -2.41 -5.55 1.36
CA LEU A 122 -2.27 -4.74 2.56
C LEU A 122 -3.37 -5.08 3.59
N VAL A 123 -4.62 -5.25 3.15
CA VAL A 123 -5.71 -5.73 4.01
C VAL A 123 -5.36 -7.09 4.62
N THR A 124 -4.92 -8.04 3.78
CA THR A 124 -4.54 -9.39 4.24
C THR A 124 -3.37 -9.36 5.22
N TRP A 125 -2.42 -8.46 5.01
CA TRP A 125 -1.29 -8.27 5.93
C TRP A 125 -1.76 -7.70 7.27
N LEU A 126 -2.60 -6.66 7.27
CA LEU A 126 -3.15 -6.04 8.47
C LEU A 126 -4.04 -6.99 9.28
N GLU A 127 -4.81 -7.89 8.63
CA GLU A 127 -5.59 -8.93 9.32
C GLU A 127 -4.70 -9.85 10.18
N LYS A 128 -3.46 -10.06 9.77
CA LYS A 128 -2.46 -10.85 10.51
C LYS A 128 -1.64 -10.02 11.51
N HIS A 129 -1.53 -8.71 11.27
CA HIS A 129 -0.70 -7.78 12.04
C HIS A 129 -1.50 -6.51 12.38
N PRO A 130 -2.52 -6.60 13.23
CA PRO A 130 -3.34 -5.45 13.60
C PRO A 130 -2.51 -4.34 14.25
N GLN A 131 -2.88 -3.08 14.01
CA GLN A 131 -2.22 -1.88 14.52
C GLN A 131 -3.21 -1.00 15.28
N PRO A 132 -3.78 -1.46 16.41
CA PRO A 132 -4.86 -0.76 17.13
C PRO A 132 -4.41 0.59 17.70
N ASP A 133 -3.10 0.77 17.92
CA ASP A 133 -2.50 2.02 18.42
C ASP A 133 -2.08 2.97 17.28
N SER A 134 -2.59 2.74 16.08
CA SER A 134 -2.35 3.63 14.93
C SER A 134 -2.83 5.05 15.20
N THR A 135 -2.13 6.04 14.64
CA THR A 135 -2.57 7.44 14.69
C THR A 135 -3.77 7.74 13.79
N VAL A 136 -4.10 6.84 12.87
CA VAL A 136 -5.23 6.98 11.93
C VAL A 136 -6.54 6.94 12.69
N THR A 137 -7.34 8.01 12.57
CA THR A 137 -8.64 8.12 13.24
C THR A 137 -9.81 7.99 12.27
N HIS A 138 -9.60 8.30 10.98
CA HIS A 138 -10.64 8.25 9.94
C HIS A 138 -10.06 7.65 8.66
N ILE A 139 -10.86 6.83 7.99
CA ILE A 139 -10.48 6.23 6.71
C ILE A 139 -11.62 6.40 5.72
N CYS A 140 -11.32 6.81 4.49
CA CYS A 140 -12.30 6.93 3.41
C CYS A 140 -11.79 6.32 2.10
N PRO A 141 -12.67 5.86 1.20
CA PRO A 141 -12.29 5.40 -0.12
C PRO A 141 -12.02 6.57 -1.07
N LEU A 142 -11.07 6.39 -1.99
CA LEU A 142 -10.74 7.39 -3.01
C LEU A 142 -11.51 7.20 -4.32
N VAL A 143 -12.27 6.12 -4.44
CA VAL A 143 -12.97 5.72 -5.66
C VAL A 143 -14.26 4.99 -5.31
N GLY A 144 -15.29 5.12 -6.14
CA GLY A 144 -16.56 4.43 -5.98
C GLY A 144 -16.41 2.90 -5.93
N ASN A 145 -17.50 2.20 -5.65
CA ASN A 145 -17.49 0.73 -5.64
C ASN A 145 -17.51 0.19 -7.06
N ALA A 146 -16.65 -0.80 -7.34
CA ALA A 146 -16.71 -1.52 -8.61
C ALA A 146 -17.81 -2.59 -8.58
N SER A 147 -18.43 -2.82 -9.74
CA SER A 147 -19.31 -3.98 -9.97
C SER A 147 -18.55 -5.30 -10.16
N ILE A 148 -17.24 -5.29 -10.04
CA ILE A 148 -16.37 -6.46 -10.16
C ILE A 148 -16.43 -7.26 -8.84
N PRO A 149 -16.70 -8.58 -8.87
CA PRO A 149 -16.87 -9.38 -7.65
C PRO A 149 -15.55 -9.75 -6.96
N ALA A 150 -14.47 -9.02 -7.23
CA ALA A 150 -13.17 -9.21 -6.59
C ALA A 150 -13.00 -8.25 -5.42
N ARG A 151 -12.69 -8.79 -4.22
CA ARG A 151 -12.51 -8.04 -2.97
C ARG A 151 -11.61 -6.80 -3.13
N ASN A 152 -10.52 -6.94 -3.88
CA ASN A 152 -9.54 -5.88 -4.08
C ASN A 152 -10.11 -4.59 -4.69
N TYR A 153 -11.29 -4.66 -5.34
CA TYR A 153 -11.97 -3.55 -5.99
C TYR A 153 -13.26 -3.14 -5.25
N GLN A 154 -13.51 -3.71 -4.08
CA GLN A 154 -14.62 -3.32 -3.21
C GLN A 154 -14.15 -2.24 -2.23
N SER A 155 -14.26 -0.97 -2.64
CA SER A 155 -13.69 0.18 -1.92
C SER A 155 -14.15 0.25 -0.47
N ASN A 156 -15.44 0.10 -0.21
CA ASN A 156 -16.00 0.15 1.14
C ASN A 156 -15.56 -1.03 2.00
N GLU A 157 -15.41 -2.23 1.42
CA GLU A 157 -14.95 -3.40 2.16
C GLU A 157 -13.47 -3.26 2.56
N ASN A 158 -12.63 -2.78 1.66
CA ASN A 158 -11.22 -2.49 1.99
C ASN A 158 -11.12 -1.46 3.11
N VAL A 159 -11.89 -0.36 3.03
CA VAL A 159 -11.93 0.67 4.09
C VAL A 159 -12.40 0.09 5.41
N ARG A 160 -13.48 -0.71 5.43
CA ARG A 160 -14.00 -1.34 6.63
C ARG A 160 -12.98 -2.23 7.32
N LEU A 161 -12.32 -3.09 6.53
CA LEU A 161 -11.33 -4.05 7.06
C LEU A 161 -10.08 -3.34 7.57
N ILE A 162 -9.55 -2.36 6.84
CA ILE A 162 -8.38 -1.59 7.27
C ILE A 162 -8.72 -0.78 8.54
N ALA A 163 -9.89 -0.12 8.58
CA ALA A 163 -10.34 0.64 9.72
C ALA A 163 -10.44 -0.22 10.99
N GLN A 164 -10.94 -1.44 10.86
CA GLN A 164 -11.01 -2.39 11.98
C GLN A 164 -9.62 -2.74 12.53
N GLN A 165 -8.61 -2.91 11.68
CA GLN A 165 -7.26 -3.27 12.10
C GLN A 165 -6.46 -2.08 12.66
N LEU A 166 -6.82 -0.85 12.27
CA LEU A 166 -6.17 0.38 12.73
C LEU A 166 -6.91 1.06 13.90
N GLY A 167 -8.09 0.55 14.31
CA GLY A 167 -8.91 1.20 15.34
C GLY A 167 -9.55 2.52 14.88
N ALA A 168 -9.75 2.72 13.58
CA ALA A 168 -10.21 3.96 12.96
C ALA A 168 -11.71 3.93 12.61
N ALA A 169 -12.33 5.10 12.45
CA ALA A 169 -13.69 5.26 11.96
C ALA A 169 -13.73 5.14 10.42
N PRO A 170 -14.49 4.19 9.85
CA PRO A 170 -14.65 4.09 8.39
C PRO A 170 -15.69 5.08 7.88
N HIS A 171 -15.41 5.71 6.75
CA HIS A 171 -16.38 6.44 5.93
C HIS A 171 -16.59 5.70 4.62
N PHE A 172 -17.82 5.67 4.12
CA PHE A 172 -18.17 4.86 2.95
C PHE A 172 -18.63 5.74 1.78
N ILE A 173 -18.38 5.26 0.57
CA ILE A 173 -18.90 5.83 -0.67
C ILE A 173 -20.02 4.93 -1.20
N TYR A 174 -21.24 5.47 -1.31
CA TYR A 174 -22.40 4.74 -1.81
C TYR A 174 -22.69 5.05 -3.29
N LEU A 175 -21.61 5.22 -4.05
CA LEU A 175 -21.66 5.55 -5.47
C LEU A 175 -20.87 4.49 -6.27
N PRO A 176 -21.27 4.16 -7.49
CA PRO A 176 -20.50 3.29 -8.36
C PRO A 176 -19.20 3.98 -8.78
N ALA A 177 -18.15 3.19 -9.01
CA ALA A 177 -16.91 3.70 -9.61
C ALA A 177 -17.13 4.11 -11.08
N LEU A 178 -17.97 3.33 -11.77
CA LEU A 178 -18.31 3.51 -13.17
C LEU A 178 -19.83 3.53 -13.32
N PRO A 179 -20.46 4.70 -13.30
CA PRO A 179 -21.83 4.88 -13.75
C PRO A 179 -22.03 4.42 -15.21
N GLU A 180 -23.27 4.36 -15.68
CA GLU A 180 -23.57 3.94 -17.06
C GLU A 180 -23.09 4.97 -18.11
N GLY A 181 -22.86 6.24 -17.69
CA GLY A 181 -22.38 7.29 -18.56
C GLY A 181 -22.28 8.64 -17.87
N LEU A 182 -22.05 9.70 -18.67
CA LEU A 182 -21.87 11.07 -18.17
C LEU A 182 -23.11 11.65 -17.49
N GLU A 183 -24.31 11.36 -18.01
CA GLU A 183 -25.56 11.87 -17.44
C GLU A 183 -25.77 11.35 -16.02
N GLU A 184 -25.59 10.03 -15.84
CA GLU A 184 -25.69 9.42 -14.50
C GLU A 184 -24.60 9.96 -13.57
N LYS A 185 -23.35 10.08 -14.04
CA LYS A 185 -22.27 10.69 -13.26
C LYS A 185 -22.66 12.09 -12.77
N GLN A 186 -23.18 12.95 -13.66
CA GLN A 186 -23.57 14.31 -13.31
C GLN A 186 -24.68 14.32 -12.25
N LEU A 187 -25.68 13.45 -12.41
CA LEU A 187 -26.76 13.29 -11.45
C LEU A 187 -26.20 12.86 -10.08
N LEU A 188 -25.41 11.81 -10.03
CA LEU A 188 -24.84 11.26 -8.80
C LEU A 188 -23.92 12.28 -8.11
N CYS A 189 -23.10 13.01 -8.86
CA CYS A 189 -22.21 14.04 -8.32
C CYS A 189 -22.97 15.30 -7.81
N SER A 190 -24.23 15.48 -8.16
CA SER A 190 -25.09 16.57 -7.63
C SER A 190 -25.72 16.24 -6.27
N THR A 191 -25.63 14.98 -5.82
CA THR A 191 -26.29 14.47 -4.61
C THR A 191 -25.57 14.86 -3.32
N GLU A 192 -26.29 14.82 -2.19
CA GLU A 192 -25.68 14.99 -0.86
C GLU A 192 -24.72 13.82 -0.53
N ILE A 193 -24.98 12.62 -1.05
CA ILE A 193 -24.08 11.45 -0.88
C ILE A 193 -22.70 11.76 -1.46
N TYR A 194 -22.63 12.38 -2.63
CA TYR A 194 -21.35 12.79 -3.22
C TYR A 194 -20.68 13.90 -2.40
N ARG A 195 -21.43 14.90 -1.95
CA ARG A 195 -20.90 15.96 -1.08
C ARG A 195 -20.35 15.44 0.24
N GLN A 196 -20.94 14.38 0.80
CA GLN A 196 -20.43 13.75 2.02
C GLN A 196 -19.04 13.17 1.81
N ILE A 197 -18.81 12.44 0.72
CA ILE A 197 -17.47 11.88 0.45
C ILE A 197 -16.47 12.98 0.07
N GLN A 198 -16.88 14.02 -0.64
CA GLN A 198 -16.02 15.16 -0.94
C GLN A 198 -15.47 15.81 0.35
N ARG A 199 -16.32 15.99 1.38
CA ARG A 199 -15.87 16.53 2.68
C ARG A 199 -14.81 15.64 3.33
N GLN A 200 -14.88 14.30 3.15
CA GLN A 200 -13.84 13.39 3.64
C GLN A 200 -12.53 13.56 2.84
N TRP A 201 -12.62 13.68 1.52
CA TRP A 201 -11.45 13.94 0.67
C TRP A 201 -10.76 15.27 0.98
N ASP A 202 -11.52 16.32 1.29
CA ASP A 202 -10.97 17.62 1.64
C ASP A 202 -10.28 17.65 3.02
N GLN A 203 -10.59 16.70 3.89
CA GLN A 203 -10.01 16.57 5.23
C GLN A 203 -8.80 15.61 5.27
N MET A 204 -8.52 14.89 4.19
CA MET A 204 -7.42 13.96 4.16
C MET A 204 -6.06 14.64 4.34
N ASP A 205 -5.22 14.03 5.17
CA ASP A 205 -3.81 14.37 5.27
C ASP A 205 -2.90 13.37 4.53
N THR A 206 -3.42 12.17 4.25
CA THR A 206 -2.68 11.12 3.57
C THR A 206 -3.58 10.34 2.60
N ALA A 207 -3.11 10.11 1.39
CA ALA A 207 -3.73 9.24 0.38
C ALA A 207 -2.79 8.07 0.05
N LEU A 208 -3.29 6.84 0.09
CA LEU A 208 -2.57 5.64 -0.33
C LEU A 208 -3.12 5.15 -1.67
N VAL A 209 -2.29 5.19 -2.70
CA VAL A 209 -2.69 4.88 -4.07
C VAL A 209 -1.76 3.86 -4.70
N ASN A 210 -2.32 2.80 -5.29
CA ASN A 210 -1.54 1.83 -6.04
C ASN A 210 -1.12 2.39 -7.41
N ILE A 211 0.17 2.25 -7.75
CA ILE A 211 0.72 2.53 -9.07
C ILE A 211 0.61 1.24 -9.90
N GLY A 212 -0.32 1.21 -10.83
CA GLY A 212 -0.55 0.05 -11.70
C GLY A 212 0.00 0.24 -13.10
N ASN A 213 0.25 -0.88 -13.78
CA ASN A 213 0.60 -0.88 -15.19
C ASN A 213 -0.61 -0.60 -16.09
N TYR A 214 -0.36 -0.19 -17.33
CA TYR A 214 -1.34 -0.18 -18.41
C TYR A 214 -0.69 -0.71 -19.70
N PRO A 215 -1.38 -1.58 -20.47
CA PRO A 215 -2.70 -2.19 -20.18
C PRO A 215 -2.65 -3.18 -19.02
N SER A 216 -3.76 -3.34 -18.33
CA SER A 216 -3.90 -4.31 -17.24
C SER A 216 -5.38 -4.67 -17.00
N SER A 217 -5.64 -5.80 -16.38
CA SER A 217 -6.98 -6.22 -15.96
C SER A 217 -7.25 -5.77 -14.51
N PRO A 218 -8.50 -5.38 -14.16
CA PRO A 218 -9.63 -5.15 -15.06
C PRO A 218 -9.49 -3.85 -15.84
N ASP A 219 -10.14 -3.75 -16.98
CA ASP A 219 -10.05 -2.62 -17.91
C ASP A 219 -10.93 -1.42 -17.54
N PHE A 220 -11.70 -1.36 -16.55
CA PHE A 220 -12.50 -0.19 -16.12
C PHE A 220 -13.15 0.63 -17.26
N ALA A 221 -13.70 -0.06 -18.28
CA ALA A 221 -14.34 0.55 -19.45
C ALA A 221 -13.45 1.61 -20.17
N SER A 222 -12.14 1.35 -20.27
CA SER A 222 -11.18 2.31 -20.82
C SER A 222 -11.52 2.72 -22.25
N LEU A 223 -11.96 1.79 -23.10
CA LEU A 223 -12.35 2.07 -24.48
C LEU A 223 -13.57 3.00 -24.54
N VAL A 224 -14.58 2.79 -23.69
CA VAL A 224 -15.80 3.61 -23.70
C VAL A 224 -15.50 5.03 -23.17
N ARG A 225 -14.62 5.14 -22.19
CA ARG A 225 -14.26 6.40 -21.53
C ARG A 225 -13.25 7.24 -22.31
N TYR A 226 -12.35 6.59 -23.06
CA TYR A 226 -11.20 7.24 -23.69
C TYR A 226 -11.08 6.97 -25.20
N GLY A 227 -11.81 6.01 -25.76
CA GLY A 227 -11.60 5.59 -27.17
C GLY A 227 -10.15 5.20 -27.43
N ASP A 228 -9.58 5.67 -28.51
CA ASP A 228 -8.18 5.44 -28.89
C ASP A 228 -7.18 6.37 -28.18
N LEU A 229 -7.65 7.30 -27.35
CA LEU A 229 -6.80 8.32 -26.74
C LEU A 229 -5.67 7.73 -25.89
N LEU A 230 -5.96 6.64 -25.14
CA LEU A 230 -4.94 5.99 -24.31
C LEU A 230 -3.79 5.39 -25.15
N GLN A 231 -4.09 4.90 -26.35
CA GLN A 231 -3.09 4.38 -27.26
C GLN A 231 -2.29 5.55 -27.91
N GLN A 232 -2.99 6.59 -28.38
CA GLN A 232 -2.37 7.77 -28.98
C GLN A 232 -1.43 8.49 -28.02
N GLU A 233 -1.76 8.57 -26.75
CA GLU A 233 -0.96 9.20 -25.70
C GLU A 233 0.10 8.26 -25.09
N HIS A 234 0.30 7.08 -25.68
CA HIS A 234 1.29 6.10 -25.22
C HIS A 234 1.20 5.79 -23.72
N THR A 235 -0.03 5.62 -23.22
CA THR A 235 -0.30 5.33 -21.81
C THR A 235 0.52 4.13 -21.32
N CYS A 236 1.09 4.24 -20.14
CA CYS A 236 1.92 3.17 -19.55
C CYS A 236 1.53 2.78 -18.14
N GLY A 237 0.72 3.59 -17.47
CA GLY A 237 0.33 3.32 -16.09
C GLY A 237 -1.01 3.92 -15.71
N ARG A 238 -1.48 3.53 -14.53
CA ARG A 238 -2.71 4.05 -13.92
C ARG A 238 -2.56 4.23 -12.42
N LEU A 239 -3.35 5.15 -11.87
CA LEU A 239 -3.62 5.30 -10.45
C LEU A 239 -5.14 5.42 -10.26
N LEU A 240 -5.72 4.68 -9.33
CA LEU A 240 -7.19 4.54 -9.26
C LEU A 240 -7.74 4.14 -10.64
N ILE A 241 -8.55 5.04 -11.27
CA ILE A 241 -9.05 4.91 -12.64
C ILE A 241 -8.56 6.04 -13.55
N TYR A 242 -7.54 6.80 -13.13
CA TYR A 242 -6.79 7.72 -13.98
C TYR A 242 -5.69 6.99 -14.72
N TYR A 243 -5.40 7.42 -15.93
CA TYR A 243 -4.34 6.89 -16.78
C TYR A 243 -3.29 7.95 -17.03
N PHE A 244 -2.03 7.54 -17.15
CA PHE A 244 -0.93 8.45 -17.42
C PHE A 244 0.11 7.83 -18.36
N ASN A 245 0.84 8.66 -19.08
CA ASN A 245 1.96 8.26 -19.92
C ASN A 245 3.31 8.39 -19.19
N GLU A 246 4.38 7.96 -19.83
CA GLU A 246 5.72 7.95 -19.25
C GLU A 246 6.27 9.35 -18.96
N ALA A 247 5.79 10.39 -19.68
CA ALA A 247 6.12 11.79 -19.39
C ALA A 247 5.36 12.35 -18.15
N GLY A 248 4.46 11.57 -17.54
CA GLY A 248 3.70 11.98 -16.38
C GLY A 248 2.40 12.74 -16.71
N LYS A 249 2.06 12.88 -18.00
CA LYS A 249 0.79 13.48 -18.39
C LYS A 249 -0.35 12.55 -17.99
N VAL A 250 -1.24 13.01 -17.11
CA VAL A 250 -2.51 12.34 -16.82
C VAL A 250 -3.45 12.58 -18.00
N ILE A 251 -3.92 11.49 -18.60
CA ILE A 251 -4.78 11.54 -19.76
C ILE A 251 -6.20 11.91 -19.33
N GLN A 252 -6.78 12.92 -19.92
CA GLN A 252 -8.13 13.39 -19.65
C GLN A 252 -9.00 13.15 -20.88
N SER A 253 -10.27 12.83 -20.63
CA SER A 253 -11.28 12.66 -21.66
C SER A 253 -12.58 13.32 -21.21
N ASP A 254 -13.23 14.05 -22.12
CA ASP A 254 -14.54 14.62 -21.87
C ASP A 254 -15.62 13.54 -21.71
N GLN A 255 -15.34 12.32 -22.11
CA GLN A 255 -16.20 11.15 -21.95
C GLN A 255 -15.93 10.36 -20.65
N ASP A 256 -15.04 10.87 -19.78
CA ASP A 256 -14.71 10.17 -18.53
C ASP A 256 -15.84 10.29 -17.49
N PHE A 257 -16.62 9.23 -17.35
CA PHE A 257 -17.72 9.15 -16.38
C PHE A 257 -17.33 8.48 -15.04
N ALA A 258 -16.04 8.22 -14.77
CA ALA A 258 -15.63 7.61 -13.51
C ALA A 258 -15.92 8.52 -12.30
N ILE A 259 -16.32 7.91 -11.17
CA ILE A 259 -16.49 8.57 -9.87
C ILE A 259 -15.33 8.16 -8.96
N GLN A 260 -14.43 9.09 -8.76
CA GLN A 260 -13.25 8.98 -7.91
C GLN A 260 -12.86 10.36 -7.40
N ILE A 261 -11.94 10.43 -6.45
CA ILE A 261 -11.41 11.69 -5.95
C ILE A 261 -10.93 12.57 -7.12
N PRO A 262 -11.31 13.85 -7.19
CA PRO A 262 -10.80 14.77 -8.20
C PRO A 262 -9.27 14.89 -8.12
N LEU A 263 -8.62 14.95 -9.28
CA LEU A 263 -7.15 15.00 -9.36
C LEU A 263 -6.57 16.20 -8.60
N ASP A 264 -7.24 17.35 -8.65
CA ASP A 264 -6.81 18.56 -7.95
C ASP A 264 -6.94 18.41 -6.42
N THR A 265 -7.94 17.68 -5.94
CA THR A 265 -8.07 17.35 -4.51
C THR A 265 -6.95 16.42 -4.09
N LEU A 266 -6.63 15.42 -4.90
CA LEU A 266 -5.49 14.52 -4.63
C LEU A 266 -4.15 15.29 -4.63
N ARG A 267 -3.94 16.24 -5.53
CA ARG A 267 -2.76 17.10 -5.56
C ARG A 267 -2.60 17.99 -4.33
N ARG A 268 -3.71 18.41 -3.72
CA ARG A 268 -3.69 19.22 -2.49
C ARG A 268 -3.47 18.38 -1.23
N CYS A 269 -3.60 17.05 -1.31
CA CYS A 269 -3.34 16.19 -0.17
C CYS A 269 -1.87 16.28 0.25
N PRO A 270 -1.59 16.57 1.55
CA PRO A 270 -0.21 16.75 2.03
C PRO A 270 0.71 15.57 1.76
N ASN A 271 0.19 14.35 1.91
CA ASN A 271 0.95 13.13 1.70
C ASN A 271 0.22 12.21 0.73
N VAL A 272 0.76 12.05 -0.47
CA VAL A 272 0.27 11.09 -1.46
C VAL A 272 1.30 9.98 -1.58
N ILE A 273 0.97 8.82 -1.05
CA ILE A 273 1.83 7.63 -1.06
C ILE A 273 1.49 6.81 -2.31
N GLY A 274 2.42 6.74 -3.24
CA GLY A 274 2.36 5.80 -4.35
C GLY A 274 2.94 4.45 -3.93
N VAL A 275 2.17 3.39 -4.07
CA VAL A 275 2.64 2.03 -3.74
C VAL A 275 2.74 1.20 -5.01
N CYS A 276 3.92 0.69 -5.28
CA CYS A 276 4.18 -0.27 -6.35
C CYS A 276 3.83 -1.69 -5.89
N SER A 277 3.43 -2.54 -6.83
CA SER A 277 3.40 -4.00 -6.63
C SER A 277 4.69 -4.65 -7.15
N ALA A 278 4.89 -5.93 -6.86
CA ALA A 278 6.06 -6.68 -7.32
C ALA A 278 6.25 -6.62 -8.85
N ASN A 279 5.15 -6.55 -9.60
CA ASN A 279 5.15 -6.51 -11.07
C ASN A 279 5.03 -5.10 -11.68
N THR A 280 5.11 -4.03 -10.88
CA THR A 280 5.08 -2.67 -11.41
C THR A 280 6.28 -2.46 -12.34
N SER A 281 6.01 -1.98 -13.56
CA SER A 281 7.04 -1.74 -14.58
C SER A 281 7.80 -0.43 -14.34
N VAL A 282 9.03 -0.37 -14.82
CA VAL A 282 9.86 0.86 -14.79
C VAL A 282 9.14 2.02 -15.50
N ARG A 283 8.47 1.75 -16.62
CA ARG A 283 7.72 2.78 -17.36
C ARG A 283 6.56 3.35 -16.56
N ALA A 284 5.78 2.48 -15.88
CA ALA A 284 4.68 2.92 -15.03
C ALA A 284 5.20 3.73 -13.84
N LEU A 285 6.27 3.28 -13.18
CA LEU A 285 6.86 4.05 -12.08
C LEU A 285 7.41 5.39 -12.57
N ARG A 286 8.12 5.44 -13.69
CA ARG A 286 8.65 6.69 -14.27
C ARG A 286 7.51 7.67 -14.56
N GLY A 287 6.46 7.24 -15.25
CA GLY A 287 5.29 8.10 -15.51
C GLY A 287 4.60 8.58 -14.25
N ALA A 288 4.45 7.72 -13.24
CA ALA A 288 3.90 8.10 -11.94
C ALA A 288 4.73 9.20 -11.26
N LEU A 289 6.05 9.05 -11.22
CA LEU A 289 6.96 10.05 -10.64
C LEU A 289 6.95 11.36 -11.41
N ASN A 290 6.99 11.29 -12.73
CA ASN A 290 6.93 12.47 -13.62
C ASN A 290 5.61 13.23 -13.53
N SER A 291 4.53 12.60 -13.05
CA SER A 291 3.24 13.28 -12.85
C SER A 291 3.27 14.33 -11.74
N GLY A 292 4.26 14.29 -10.86
CA GLY A 292 4.37 15.17 -9.70
C GLY A 292 3.30 14.95 -8.61
N LEU A 293 2.48 13.90 -8.74
CA LEU A 293 1.39 13.63 -7.79
C LEU A 293 1.87 13.01 -6.48
N PHE A 294 2.93 12.20 -6.53
CA PHE A 294 3.37 11.41 -5.39
C PHE A 294 4.43 12.14 -4.57
N THR A 295 4.15 12.29 -3.29
CA THR A 295 5.08 12.87 -2.30
C THR A 295 5.88 11.81 -1.56
N HIS A 296 5.39 10.57 -1.57
CA HIS A 296 6.02 9.41 -0.93
C HIS A 296 5.90 8.19 -1.82
N LEU A 297 6.88 7.30 -1.72
CA LEU A 297 6.95 6.10 -2.56
C LEU A 297 7.18 4.85 -1.70
N VAL A 298 6.44 3.79 -2.01
CA VAL A 298 6.73 2.44 -1.53
C VAL A 298 7.00 1.56 -2.75
N ALA A 299 8.23 1.07 -2.88
CA ALA A 299 8.67 0.34 -4.07
C ALA A 299 9.78 -0.65 -3.74
N ARG A 300 10.06 -1.55 -4.68
CA ARG A 300 11.27 -2.38 -4.63
C ARG A 300 12.51 -1.53 -4.88
N SER A 301 13.59 -1.76 -4.12
CA SER A 301 14.88 -1.08 -4.33
C SER A 301 15.37 -1.27 -5.76
N GLN A 302 15.26 -2.49 -6.30
CA GLN A 302 15.68 -2.79 -7.67
C GLN A 302 14.89 -1.99 -8.72
N LEU A 303 13.56 -1.87 -8.55
CA LEU A 303 12.73 -1.08 -9.46
C LEU A 303 13.15 0.40 -9.50
N VAL A 304 13.58 0.97 -8.37
CA VAL A 304 14.10 2.34 -8.28
C VAL A 304 15.50 2.45 -8.91
N LYS A 305 16.36 1.45 -8.73
CA LYS A 305 17.67 1.38 -9.40
C LYS A 305 17.53 1.43 -10.93
N ASP A 306 16.54 0.70 -11.45
CA ASP A 306 16.28 0.58 -12.89
C ASP A 306 15.72 1.87 -13.54
N LEU A 307 15.28 2.85 -12.74
CA LEU A 307 14.77 4.13 -13.26
C LEU A 307 15.84 4.97 -13.97
N SER A 308 17.13 4.75 -13.71
CA SER A 308 18.24 5.55 -14.26
C SER A 308 18.02 7.06 -14.06
N LEU A 309 17.65 7.46 -12.82
CA LEU A 309 17.39 8.84 -12.40
C LEU A 309 18.66 9.69 -12.36
#